data_329364b6294d8ec97d6b88c2cd4a106c
#
_entry.id   329364b6294d8ec97d6b88c2cd4a106c
#
_cell.length_a   1.000
_cell.length_b   1.000
_cell.length_c   1.000
_cell.angle_alpha   90.00
_cell.angle_beta   90.00
_cell.angle_gamma   90.00
#
_symmetry.space_group_name_H-M   'P 1'
#
loop_
_entity.id
_entity.type
_entity.pdbx_description
1 polymer ?
#
loop_
_entity_poly.entity_id
_entity_poly.type
_entity_poly.pdbx_seq_one_letter_code
_entity_poly.pdbx_strand_id
1 'polypeptide(L)'
;MLAYINKACYPKHKKDEQRMNILVVDDARDMQLILRRILGLMGHQVTLADNGQVAWELIQQHHFQLVISDWVMPVMDGPSLCRTIRTAELPHYVYIILLTGMSGKQNLIHGMEAGADDFATKPIVREELEVRLRAAQRVLNLEYTLEEKNRRLENINRSLSEAQTLIRNDLQRAAVLQTGVLPTQKMFGRLCVDWFFMPAQFIGGDTFNYFQISDDLLFFYSIDVSGHGISSALLSMCLQTLLSSSGELYCLDELNRDNAPQFPSRLASRLNEHLNHALDTGDHYLTLIMGVVDTREECLYFVQAGHPQPFLYDPQTRQLEQLRCTGFPIGLLPDIEYETISMPFPPGSRFILYSDGVLELQKPCGEPLTEQDLQANLQALMHLPARHMVVDLSKRLGLNKGGEDKPDDISLMTIDFCG
;
A
#
# COMPACT_ATOMS: atom_id res chain seq x y z
N MET A 1 -27.26 -7.40 11.09
CA MET A 1 -26.89 -8.28 9.96
C MET A 1 -25.68 -9.14 10.34
N LEU A 2 -25.76 -9.80 11.50
CA LEU A 2 -24.69 -10.59 12.13
C LEU A 2 -25.28 -11.91 12.62
N ALA A 3 -25.67 -12.81 11.69
CA ALA A 3 -26.21 -14.12 12.03
C ALA A 3 -26.16 -15.12 10.89
N TYR A 4 -25.00 -15.24 10.19
CA TYR A 4 -24.82 -16.31 9.19
C TYR A 4 -23.33 -16.73 9.02
N ILE A 5 -22.61 -16.91 10.13
CA ILE A 5 -21.33 -17.61 10.09
C ILE A 5 -21.29 -18.51 11.33
N ASN A 6 -21.86 -19.70 11.23
CA ASN A 6 -21.45 -20.88 12.00
C ASN A 6 -22.33 -22.08 11.64
N LYS A 7 -22.04 -22.73 10.55
CA LYS A 7 -22.25 -24.17 10.38
C LYS A 7 -21.12 -24.69 9.51
N ALA A 8 -19.94 -24.82 10.11
CA ALA A 8 -18.92 -25.69 9.59
C ALA A 8 -19.49 -27.10 9.64
N CYS A 9 -19.82 -27.61 8.46
CA CYS A 9 -20.15 -29.00 8.26
C CYS A 9 -18.90 -29.83 8.56
N TYR A 10 -18.79 -30.36 9.77
CA TYR A 10 -17.86 -31.45 10.07
C TYR A 10 -18.35 -32.71 9.36
N PRO A 11 -17.64 -33.26 8.40
CA PRO A 11 -18.03 -34.54 7.82
C PRO A 11 -17.83 -35.64 8.87
N LYS A 12 -18.90 -36.36 9.14
CA LYS A 12 -18.89 -37.62 9.89
C LYS A 12 -18.27 -38.73 9.04
N HIS A 13 -16.95 -38.88 9.00
CA HIS A 13 -16.30 -40.06 8.44
C HIS A 13 -14.96 -40.33 9.14
N LYS A 14 -15.00 -40.69 10.43
CA LYS A 14 -13.83 -41.14 11.19
C LYS A 14 -13.33 -42.55 10.81
N LYS A 15 -14.01 -43.31 9.93
CA LYS A 15 -13.62 -44.67 9.52
C LYS A 15 -12.98 -44.76 8.14
N ASP A 16 -13.17 -43.78 7.26
CA ASP A 16 -12.53 -43.77 5.93
C ASP A 16 -11.14 -43.10 5.90
N GLU A 17 -10.82 -42.27 6.91
CA GLU A 17 -9.53 -41.57 7.00
C GLU A 17 -8.33 -42.48 7.31
N GLN A 18 -8.55 -43.76 7.57
CA GLN A 18 -7.47 -44.74 7.91
C GLN A 18 -7.08 -45.67 6.74
N ARG A 19 -7.82 -45.62 5.62
CA ARG A 19 -7.57 -46.54 4.51
C ARG A 19 -6.60 -45.93 3.51
N MET A 20 -5.43 -46.58 3.36
CA MET A 20 -4.41 -46.17 2.39
C MET A 20 -4.37 -47.13 1.21
N ASN A 21 -3.98 -46.62 0.03
CA ASN A 21 -3.59 -47.41 -1.11
C ASN A 21 -2.09 -47.68 -1.02
N ILE A 22 -1.75 -48.95 -0.78
CA ILE A 22 -0.39 -49.40 -0.53
C ILE A 22 0.07 -50.27 -1.70
N LEU A 23 1.26 -49.96 -2.22
CA LEU A 23 1.96 -50.80 -3.18
C LEU A 23 2.99 -51.64 -2.45
N VAL A 24 2.90 -52.97 -2.53
CA VAL A 24 3.88 -53.90 -1.99
C VAL A 24 4.72 -54.42 -3.13
N VAL A 25 6.04 -54.31 -3.01
CA VAL A 25 7.02 -54.67 -4.04
C VAL A 25 7.99 -55.66 -3.44
N ASP A 26 7.95 -56.92 -3.86
CA ASP A 26 8.81 -57.98 -3.38
C ASP A 26 8.84 -59.10 -4.46
N ASP A 27 9.98 -59.68 -4.75
CA ASP A 27 10.09 -60.74 -5.75
C ASP A 27 9.66 -62.13 -5.18
N ALA A 28 9.58 -62.23 -3.86
CA ALA A 28 9.11 -63.42 -3.17
C ALA A 28 7.57 -63.41 -3.02
N ARG A 29 6.86 -64.25 -3.78
CA ARG A 29 5.41 -64.33 -3.78
C ARG A 29 4.78 -64.60 -2.41
N ASP A 30 5.47 -65.42 -1.59
CA ASP A 30 5.02 -65.72 -0.23
C ASP A 30 5.02 -64.45 0.64
N MET A 31 6.03 -63.60 0.52
CA MET A 31 6.11 -62.33 1.25
C MET A 31 5.03 -61.36 0.79
N GLN A 32 4.80 -61.25 -0.52
CA GLN A 32 3.72 -60.42 -1.04
C GLN A 32 2.36 -60.85 -0.45
N LEU A 33 2.08 -62.12 -0.39
CA LEU A 33 0.82 -62.66 0.15
C LEU A 33 0.66 -62.41 1.64
N ILE A 34 1.75 -62.56 2.42
CA ILE A 34 1.82 -62.26 3.87
C ILE A 34 1.50 -60.78 4.09
N LEU A 35 2.21 -59.89 3.42
CA LEU A 35 2.00 -58.44 3.55
C LEU A 35 0.61 -58.04 3.13
N ARG A 36 0.08 -58.54 1.97
CA ARG A 36 -1.28 -58.29 1.53
C ARG A 36 -2.30 -58.70 2.57
N ARG A 37 -2.11 -59.85 3.23
CA ARG A 37 -3.01 -60.33 4.27
C ARG A 37 -2.95 -59.44 5.53
N ILE A 38 -1.75 -59.10 6.01
CA ILE A 38 -1.55 -58.25 7.20
C ILE A 38 -2.20 -56.86 6.95
N LEU A 39 -1.84 -56.23 5.85
CA LEU A 39 -2.31 -54.86 5.51
C LEU A 39 -3.84 -54.84 5.20
N GLY A 40 -4.34 -55.89 4.55
CA GLY A 40 -5.78 -56.07 4.31
C GLY A 40 -6.60 -56.26 5.60
N LEU A 41 -6.05 -56.97 6.62
CA LEU A 41 -6.69 -57.07 7.94
C LEU A 41 -6.67 -55.75 8.70
N MET A 42 -5.75 -54.84 8.39
CA MET A 42 -5.71 -53.45 8.91
C MET A 42 -6.64 -52.49 8.15
N GLY A 43 -7.31 -52.95 7.06
CA GLY A 43 -8.25 -52.16 6.31
C GLY A 43 -7.65 -51.44 5.10
N HIS A 44 -6.38 -51.64 4.77
CA HIS A 44 -5.73 -50.97 3.63
C HIS A 44 -6.01 -51.68 2.31
N GLN A 45 -5.95 -50.94 1.20
CA GLN A 45 -6.01 -51.50 -0.14
C GLN A 45 -4.59 -51.79 -0.63
N VAL A 46 -4.34 -53.01 -1.10
CA VAL A 46 -3.01 -53.47 -1.44
C VAL A 46 -2.93 -53.89 -2.90
N THR A 47 -1.97 -53.33 -3.62
CA THR A 47 -1.53 -53.74 -4.95
C THR A 47 -0.15 -54.38 -4.83
N LEU A 48 0.14 -55.39 -5.65
CA LEU A 48 1.39 -56.12 -5.62
C LEU A 48 2.18 -55.87 -6.91
N ALA A 49 3.52 -55.81 -6.77
CA ALA A 49 4.47 -55.73 -7.86
C ALA A 49 5.64 -56.67 -7.59
N ASP A 50 6.17 -57.34 -8.63
CA ASP A 50 7.18 -58.38 -8.51
C ASP A 50 8.62 -57.79 -8.56
N ASN A 51 8.79 -56.52 -8.90
CA ASN A 51 10.08 -55.82 -8.92
C ASN A 51 9.87 -54.30 -8.98
N GLY A 52 10.92 -53.50 -8.84
CA GLY A 52 10.86 -52.04 -8.86
C GLY A 52 10.40 -51.44 -10.20
N GLN A 53 10.67 -52.10 -11.32
CA GLN A 53 10.25 -51.58 -12.64
C GLN A 53 8.72 -51.67 -12.80
N VAL A 54 8.13 -52.82 -12.46
CA VAL A 54 6.65 -52.97 -12.47
C VAL A 54 6.00 -52.02 -11.46
N ALA A 55 6.62 -51.83 -10.31
CA ALA A 55 6.16 -50.89 -9.29
C ALA A 55 6.15 -49.42 -9.83
N TRP A 56 7.19 -49.05 -10.53
CA TRP A 56 7.27 -47.70 -11.13
C TRP A 56 6.16 -47.49 -12.21
N GLU A 57 5.94 -48.45 -13.06
CA GLU A 57 4.90 -48.41 -14.07
C GLU A 57 3.49 -48.25 -13.42
N LEU A 58 3.24 -48.97 -12.32
CA LEU A 58 2.01 -48.83 -11.55
C LEU A 58 1.85 -47.48 -10.88
N ILE A 59 2.94 -46.91 -10.33
CA ILE A 59 2.93 -45.59 -9.70
C ILE A 59 2.58 -44.46 -10.72
N GLN A 60 3.02 -44.60 -11.96
CA GLN A 60 2.68 -43.65 -13.02
C GLN A 60 1.18 -43.71 -13.42
N GLN A 61 0.50 -44.84 -13.24
CA GLN A 61 -0.87 -45.06 -13.65
C GLN A 61 -1.89 -44.92 -12.52
N HIS A 62 -1.44 -45.15 -11.28
CA HIS A 62 -2.32 -45.21 -10.11
C HIS A 62 -1.76 -44.40 -8.96
N HIS A 63 -2.65 -43.87 -8.13
CA HIS A 63 -2.28 -43.11 -6.94
C HIS A 63 -2.02 -44.06 -5.75
N PHE A 64 -0.76 -44.15 -5.32
CA PHE A 64 -0.36 -44.84 -4.09
C PHE A 64 0.14 -43.83 -3.06
N GLN A 65 -0.31 -43.98 -1.83
CA GLN A 65 0.11 -43.15 -0.70
C GLN A 65 1.37 -43.71 -0.02
N LEU A 66 1.52 -45.05 -0.09
CA LEU A 66 2.61 -45.77 0.56
C LEU A 66 3.14 -46.85 -0.37
N VAL A 67 4.46 -46.98 -0.43
CA VAL A 67 5.19 -48.08 -1.06
C VAL A 67 5.96 -48.85 0.02
N ILE A 68 5.77 -50.19 0.07
CA ILE A 68 6.57 -51.08 0.89
C ILE A 68 7.36 -51.94 -0.08
N SER A 69 8.69 -51.75 -0.15
CA SER A 69 9.55 -52.39 -1.12
C SER A 69 10.62 -53.23 -0.46
N ASP A 70 10.86 -54.45 -0.98
CA ASP A 70 12.05 -55.16 -0.62
C ASP A 70 13.29 -54.40 -1.08
N TRP A 71 14.39 -54.67 -0.39
CA TRP A 71 15.69 -54.08 -0.68
C TRP A 71 16.31 -54.66 -1.95
N VAL A 72 16.38 -55.99 -2.05
CA VAL A 72 17.02 -56.69 -3.15
C VAL A 72 15.95 -57.35 -4.03
N MET A 73 15.85 -56.89 -5.26
CA MET A 73 14.91 -57.42 -6.25
C MET A 73 15.58 -57.47 -7.63
N PRO A 74 15.19 -58.37 -8.51
CA PRO A 74 15.66 -58.36 -9.90
C PRO A 74 15.15 -57.13 -10.68
N VAL A 75 15.85 -56.77 -11.75
CA VAL A 75 15.53 -55.72 -12.69
C VAL A 75 15.75 -54.30 -12.06
N MET A 76 15.05 -53.96 -10.99
CA MET A 76 15.21 -52.72 -10.24
C MET A 76 15.04 -52.98 -8.75
N ASP A 77 16.06 -52.68 -7.97
CA ASP A 77 16.09 -52.86 -6.51
C ASP A 77 15.32 -51.72 -5.79
N GLY A 78 15.07 -51.91 -4.48
CA GLY A 78 14.32 -50.97 -3.66
C GLY A 78 14.95 -49.57 -3.60
N PRO A 79 16.27 -49.43 -3.32
CA PRO A 79 16.94 -48.13 -3.34
C PRO A 79 16.87 -47.40 -4.70
N SER A 80 16.95 -48.12 -5.82
CA SER A 80 16.80 -47.56 -7.15
C SER A 80 15.37 -47.08 -7.42
N LEU A 81 14.38 -47.86 -6.96
CA LEU A 81 12.96 -47.43 -7.01
C LEU A 81 12.75 -46.14 -6.18
N CYS A 82 13.32 -46.08 -4.97
CA CYS A 82 13.24 -44.86 -4.14
C CYS A 82 13.78 -43.63 -4.88
N ARG A 83 15.00 -43.74 -5.45
CA ARG A 83 15.58 -42.63 -6.23
C ARG A 83 14.71 -42.22 -7.40
N THR A 84 14.15 -43.19 -8.12
CA THR A 84 13.24 -42.92 -9.26
C THR A 84 11.99 -42.19 -8.81
N ILE A 85 11.36 -42.57 -7.71
CA ILE A 85 10.18 -41.90 -7.15
C ILE A 85 10.52 -40.48 -6.70
N ARG A 86 11.67 -40.26 -6.03
CA ARG A 86 12.06 -38.93 -5.53
C ARG A 86 12.52 -37.96 -6.61
N THR A 87 13.10 -38.47 -7.71
CA THR A 87 13.47 -37.62 -8.85
C THR A 87 12.31 -37.29 -9.79
N ALA A 88 11.23 -38.04 -9.68
CA ALA A 88 10.03 -37.79 -10.48
C ALA A 88 9.16 -36.69 -9.84
N GLU A 89 8.66 -35.77 -10.65
CA GLU A 89 7.68 -34.75 -10.23
C GLU A 89 6.28 -35.37 -10.12
N LEU A 90 6.07 -36.18 -9.08
CA LEU A 90 4.76 -36.75 -8.81
C LEU A 90 3.81 -35.67 -8.22
N PRO A 91 2.51 -35.71 -8.55
CA PRO A 91 1.53 -34.73 -8.07
C PRO A 91 1.21 -34.85 -6.58
N HIS A 92 1.79 -35.83 -5.87
CA HIS A 92 1.56 -36.11 -4.47
C HIS A 92 2.77 -36.83 -3.85
N TYR A 93 2.93 -36.65 -2.55
CA TYR A 93 3.98 -37.35 -1.80
C TYR A 93 3.68 -38.84 -1.66
N VAL A 94 4.68 -39.70 -1.92
CA VAL A 94 4.62 -41.16 -1.73
C VAL A 94 5.56 -41.50 -0.58
N TYR A 95 5.00 -42.05 0.50
CA TYR A 95 5.79 -42.54 1.62
C TYR A 95 6.41 -43.92 1.29
N ILE A 96 7.70 -44.11 1.55
CA ILE A 96 8.42 -45.32 1.14
C ILE A 96 9.03 -46.03 2.36
N ILE A 97 8.67 -47.30 2.58
CA ILE A 97 9.25 -48.16 3.58
C ILE A 97 10.10 -49.25 2.87
N LEU A 98 11.40 -49.32 3.16
CA LEU A 98 12.25 -50.39 2.66
C LEU A 98 12.29 -51.56 3.64
N LEU A 99 12.13 -52.79 3.11
CA LEU A 99 12.27 -54.03 3.86
C LEU A 99 13.70 -54.55 3.69
N THR A 100 14.37 -54.84 4.79
CA THR A 100 15.76 -55.34 4.73
C THR A 100 15.91 -56.63 5.54
N GLY A 101 16.63 -57.61 4.99
CA GLY A 101 17.06 -58.83 5.72
C GLY A 101 18.44 -58.69 6.38
N MET A 102 19.13 -57.57 6.17
CA MET A 102 20.51 -57.35 6.63
C MET A 102 20.53 -56.33 7.77
N SER A 103 21.01 -56.78 8.95
CA SER A 103 21.28 -55.93 10.12
C SER A 103 22.65 -55.26 10.00
N GLY A 104 22.76 -54.19 9.17
CA GLY A 104 24.02 -53.45 9.05
C GLY A 104 23.74 -51.92 8.98
N LYS A 105 24.45 -51.13 9.83
CA LYS A 105 24.32 -49.64 9.84
C LYS A 105 24.56 -49.01 8.46
N GLN A 106 25.43 -49.57 7.63
CA GLN A 106 25.77 -49.06 6.30
C GLN A 106 24.60 -49.15 5.30
N ASN A 107 23.85 -50.27 5.32
CA ASN A 107 22.67 -50.43 4.44
C ASN A 107 21.56 -49.49 4.82
N LEU A 108 21.40 -49.23 6.10
CA LEU A 108 20.38 -48.28 6.61
C LEU A 108 20.64 -46.85 6.10
N ILE A 109 21.89 -46.40 6.17
CA ILE A 109 22.30 -45.08 5.66
C ILE A 109 22.04 -44.98 4.15
N HIS A 110 22.41 -46.02 3.42
CA HIS A 110 22.26 -46.06 1.96
C HIS A 110 20.80 -46.02 1.50
N GLY A 111 19.88 -46.67 2.24
CA GLY A 111 18.42 -46.59 1.95
C GLY A 111 17.82 -45.22 2.22
N MET A 112 18.23 -44.58 3.32
CA MET A 112 17.80 -43.23 3.65
C MET A 112 18.34 -42.18 2.65
N GLU A 113 19.61 -42.30 2.25
CA GLU A 113 20.22 -41.50 1.20
C GLU A 113 19.56 -41.69 -0.16
N ALA A 114 18.99 -42.88 -0.44
CA ALA A 114 18.20 -43.13 -1.63
C ALA A 114 16.80 -42.49 -1.60
N GLY A 115 16.39 -41.93 -0.45
CA GLY A 115 15.11 -41.21 -0.29
C GLY A 115 13.97 -42.05 0.32
N ALA A 116 14.28 -43.19 0.98
CA ALA A 116 13.29 -43.90 1.79
C ALA A 116 12.92 -43.09 3.05
N ASP A 117 11.67 -43.15 3.49
CA ASP A 117 11.19 -42.45 4.69
C ASP A 117 11.38 -43.30 5.94
N ASP A 118 11.33 -44.63 5.79
CA ASP A 118 11.47 -45.58 6.88
C ASP A 118 11.97 -46.94 6.35
N PHE A 119 12.31 -47.81 7.27
CA PHE A 119 12.70 -49.20 6.95
C PHE A 119 12.16 -50.17 7.98
N ALA A 120 11.97 -51.45 7.60
CA ALA A 120 11.60 -52.51 8.50
C ALA A 120 12.48 -53.74 8.25
N THR A 121 12.81 -54.49 9.31
CA THR A 121 13.65 -55.70 9.22
C THR A 121 12.80 -56.97 9.01
N LYS A 122 13.24 -57.84 8.14
CA LYS A 122 12.63 -59.18 8.00
C LYS A 122 13.17 -60.10 9.11
N PRO A 123 12.35 -60.95 9.79
CA PRO A 123 10.94 -61.19 9.53
C PRO A 123 10.03 -60.08 10.05
N ILE A 124 9.02 -59.71 9.27
CA ILE A 124 8.11 -58.61 9.56
C ILE A 124 7.16 -59.01 10.69
N VAL A 125 7.18 -58.22 11.77
CA VAL A 125 6.26 -58.36 12.90
C VAL A 125 5.09 -57.40 12.69
N ARG A 126 3.86 -57.90 12.86
CA ARG A 126 2.65 -57.14 12.63
C ARG A 126 2.60 -55.82 13.43
N GLU A 127 2.96 -55.90 14.71
CA GLU A 127 2.94 -54.78 15.65
C GLU A 127 3.94 -53.70 15.23
N GLU A 128 5.11 -54.06 14.72
CA GLU A 128 6.11 -53.14 14.20
C GLU A 128 5.60 -52.41 12.94
N LEU A 129 5.03 -53.19 11.99
CA LEU A 129 4.46 -52.61 10.77
C LEU A 129 3.33 -51.64 11.09
N GLU A 130 2.46 -51.93 12.05
CA GLU A 130 1.37 -51.03 12.48
C GLU A 130 1.88 -49.69 13.03
N VAL A 131 2.97 -49.68 13.80
CA VAL A 131 3.59 -48.43 14.30
C VAL A 131 4.13 -47.59 13.15
N ARG A 132 4.78 -48.20 12.15
CA ARG A 132 5.34 -47.53 10.98
C ARG A 132 4.24 -46.97 10.10
N LEU A 133 3.15 -47.70 9.89
CA LEU A 133 1.97 -47.22 9.15
C LEU A 133 1.33 -46.01 9.81
N ARG A 134 1.25 -45.95 11.13
CA ARG A 134 0.77 -44.79 11.87
C ARG A 134 1.70 -43.59 11.71
N ALA A 135 3.00 -43.78 11.63
CA ALA A 135 3.96 -42.74 11.36
C ALA A 135 3.82 -42.22 9.92
N ALA A 136 3.75 -43.13 8.95
CA ALA A 136 3.48 -42.78 7.54
C ALA A 136 2.20 -41.96 7.38
N GLN A 137 1.11 -42.40 8.02
CA GLN A 137 -0.16 -41.66 7.94
C GLN A 137 -0.09 -40.24 8.49
N ARG A 138 0.70 -40.02 9.58
CA ARG A 138 0.91 -38.66 10.10
C ARG A 138 1.64 -37.78 9.11
N VAL A 139 2.68 -38.30 8.47
CA VAL A 139 3.47 -37.54 7.47
C VAL A 139 2.59 -37.23 6.25
N LEU A 140 1.88 -38.23 5.72
CA LEU A 140 0.98 -38.02 4.58
C LEU A 140 -0.13 -37.00 4.87
N ASN A 141 -0.68 -36.98 6.06
CA ASN A 141 -1.68 -35.99 6.46
C ASN A 141 -1.09 -34.58 6.57
N LEU A 142 0.17 -34.47 7.04
CA LEU A 142 0.89 -33.18 7.10
C LEU A 142 1.18 -32.64 5.71
N GLU A 143 1.67 -33.50 4.81
CA GLU A 143 1.91 -33.12 3.40
C GLU A 143 0.62 -32.68 2.70
N TYR A 144 -0.46 -33.44 2.83
CA TYR A 144 -1.76 -33.06 2.29
C TYR A 144 -2.24 -31.71 2.83
N THR A 145 -2.12 -31.49 4.15
CA THR A 145 -2.51 -30.22 4.77
C THR A 145 -1.64 -29.07 4.30
N LEU A 146 -0.35 -29.31 4.07
CA LEU A 146 0.59 -28.31 3.55
C LEU A 146 0.24 -27.92 2.12
N GLU A 147 -0.02 -28.90 1.25
CA GLU A 147 -0.45 -28.66 -0.14
C GLU A 147 -1.76 -27.87 -0.21
N GLU A 148 -2.74 -28.23 0.62
CA GLU A 148 -4.02 -27.52 0.69
C GLU A 148 -3.82 -26.06 1.13
N LYS A 149 -2.99 -25.82 2.15
CA LYS A 149 -2.67 -24.48 2.61
C LYS A 149 -1.94 -23.66 1.56
N ASN A 150 -0.95 -24.24 0.88
CA ASN A 150 -0.21 -23.58 -0.19
C ASN A 150 -1.17 -23.16 -1.34
N ARG A 151 -2.01 -24.05 -1.80
CA ARG A 151 -3.01 -23.74 -2.83
C ARG A 151 -3.99 -22.64 -2.39
N ARG A 152 -4.38 -22.66 -1.11
CA ARG A 152 -5.25 -21.60 -0.56
C ARG A 152 -4.53 -20.25 -0.52
N LEU A 153 -3.25 -20.22 -0.10
CA LEU A 153 -2.43 -19.01 -0.07
C LEU A 153 -2.23 -18.43 -1.47
N GLU A 154 -1.97 -19.26 -2.48
CA GLU A 154 -1.84 -18.82 -3.88
C GLU A 154 -3.13 -18.15 -4.38
N ASN A 155 -4.30 -18.74 -4.09
CA ASN A 155 -5.58 -18.17 -4.46
C ASN A 155 -5.85 -16.83 -3.76
N ILE A 156 -5.54 -16.72 -2.45
CA ILE A 156 -5.69 -15.49 -1.69
C ILE A 156 -4.76 -14.40 -2.24
N ASN A 157 -3.49 -14.74 -2.50
CA ASN A 157 -2.51 -13.80 -3.04
C ASN A 157 -2.93 -13.28 -4.43
N ARG A 158 -3.49 -14.15 -5.28
CA ARG A 158 -4.03 -13.72 -6.58
C ARG A 158 -5.18 -12.74 -6.41
N SER A 159 -6.18 -13.06 -5.59
CA SER A 159 -7.33 -12.18 -5.34
C SER A 159 -6.91 -10.85 -4.71
N LEU A 160 -5.93 -10.86 -3.82
CA LEU A 160 -5.38 -9.64 -3.21
C LEU A 160 -4.69 -8.75 -4.25
N SER A 161 -3.86 -9.35 -5.12
CA SER A 161 -3.18 -8.62 -6.19
C SER A 161 -4.17 -7.99 -7.19
N GLU A 162 -5.23 -8.72 -7.54
CA GLU A 162 -6.30 -8.20 -8.41
C GLU A 162 -7.04 -7.02 -7.76
N ALA A 163 -7.39 -7.14 -6.47
CA ALA A 163 -8.04 -6.07 -5.71
C ALA A 163 -7.15 -4.83 -5.57
N GLN A 164 -5.86 -5.02 -5.27
CA GLN A 164 -4.89 -3.91 -5.19
C GLN A 164 -4.74 -3.19 -6.53
N THR A 165 -4.71 -3.93 -7.64
CA THR A 165 -4.62 -3.35 -8.98
C THR A 165 -5.85 -2.52 -9.31
N LEU A 166 -7.04 -2.99 -8.95
CA LEU A 166 -8.29 -2.26 -9.15
C LEU A 166 -8.30 -0.94 -8.37
N ILE A 167 -8.02 -1.00 -7.06
CA ILE A 167 -7.95 0.19 -6.20
C ILE A 167 -6.92 1.19 -6.72
N ARG A 168 -5.73 0.73 -7.10
CA ARG A 168 -4.68 1.59 -7.66
C ARG A 168 -5.15 2.33 -8.92
N ASN A 169 -5.82 1.63 -9.82
CA ASN A 169 -6.36 2.23 -11.06
C ASN A 169 -7.44 3.27 -10.76
N ASP A 170 -8.30 3.03 -9.79
CA ASP A 170 -9.35 3.99 -9.42
C ASP A 170 -8.76 5.24 -8.75
N LEU A 171 -7.76 5.08 -7.88
CA LEU A 171 -7.02 6.20 -7.29
C LEU A 171 -6.26 7.03 -8.34
N GLN A 172 -5.66 6.39 -9.35
CA GLN A 172 -5.02 7.10 -10.46
C GLN A 172 -6.02 7.94 -11.27
N ARG A 173 -7.23 7.43 -11.49
CA ARG A 173 -8.30 8.20 -12.15
C ARG A 173 -8.75 9.38 -11.30
N ALA A 174 -8.90 9.19 -9.98
CA ALA A 174 -9.23 10.27 -9.05
C ALA A 174 -8.15 11.37 -9.04
N ALA A 175 -6.87 10.99 -9.10
CA ALA A 175 -5.75 11.94 -9.20
C ALA A 175 -5.83 12.84 -10.44
N VAL A 176 -6.20 12.27 -11.58
CA VAL A 176 -6.41 13.06 -12.81
C VAL A 176 -7.56 14.06 -12.66
N LEU A 177 -8.65 13.64 -12.00
CA LEU A 177 -9.77 14.54 -11.72
C LEU A 177 -9.37 15.66 -10.75
N GLN A 178 -8.67 15.34 -9.66
CA GLN A 178 -8.19 16.32 -8.69
C GLN A 178 -7.24 17.34 -9.34
N THR A 179 -6.28 16.88 -10.11
CA THR A 179 -5.37 17.79 -10.83
C THR A 179 -6.09 18.63 -11.88
N GLY A 180 -7.14 18.08 -12.48
CA GLY A 180 -7.95 18.79 -13.50
C GLY A 180 -8.79 19.95 -12.96
N VAL A 181 -9.06 20.00 -11.64
CA VAL A 181 -9.78 21.13 -11.01
C VAL A 181 -8.84 22.19 -10.43
N LEU A 182 -7.52 21.95 -10.44
CA LEU A 182 -6.57 23.00 -10.06
C LEU A 182 -6.57 24.16 -11.08
N PRO A 183 -6.33 25.40 -10.62
CA PRO A 183 -6.37 26.55 -11.49
C PRO A 183 -5.29 26.49 -12.58
N THR A 184 -5.60 26.99 -13.77
CA THR A 184 -4.58 27.13 -14.82
C THR A 184 -3.70 28.34 -14.51
N GLN A 185 -2.37 28.17 -14.61
CA GLN A 185 -1.44 29.29 -14.47
C GLN A 185 -1.78 30.43 -15.43
N LYS A 186 -2.04 31.64 -14.91
CA LYS A 186 -2.48 32.80 -15.71
C LYS A 186 -1.86 34.11 -15.22
N MET A 187 -1.79 35.04 -16.15
CA MET A 187 -1.58 36.47 -15.83
C MET A 187 -2.95 37.16 -15.72
N PHE A 188 -3.14 37.93 -14.67
CA PHE A 188 -4.32 38.76 -14.41
C PHE A 188 -3.91 40.22 -14.33
N GLY A 189 -4.11 40.97 -15.39
CA GLY A 189 -3.62 42.35 -15.42
C GLY A 189 -2.13 42.42 -15.11
N ARG A 190 -1.81 42.94 -13.92
CA ARG A 190 -0.43 43.11 -13.40
C ARG A 190 -0.01 41.98 -12.44
N LEU A 191 -0.84 40.98 -12.19
CA LEU A 191 -0.52 39.86 -11.32
C LEU A 191 -0.20 38.60 -12.15
N CYS A 192 0.81 37.89 -11.73
CA CYS A 192 1.19 36.58 -12.25
C CYS A 192 1.12 35.56 -11.12
N VAL A 193 0.33 34.50 -11.31
CA VAL A 193 0.22 33.43 -10.33
C VAL A 193 0.79 32.14 -10.94
N ASP A 194 1.70 31.53 -10.21
CA ASP A 194 2.31 30.25 -10.58
C ASP A 194 2.33 29.31 -9.38
N TRP A 195 2.36 28.01 -9.62
CA TRP A 195 2.26 27.02 -8.57
C TRP A 195 2.90 25.70 -8.94
N PHE A 196 3.19 24.91 -7.90
CA PHE A 196 3.62 23.52 -7.97
C PHE A 196 2.75 22.70 -7.02
N PHE A 197 2.33 21.52 -7.47
CA PHE A 197 1.56 20.57 -6.66
C PHE A 197 2.04 19.15 -6.89
N MET A 198 2.21 18.41 -5.82
CA MET A 198 2.61 17.01 -5.85
C MET A 198 2.01 16.29 -4.65
N PRO A 199 1.03 15.43 -4.87
CA PRO A 199 0.44 14.64 -3.78
C PRO A 199 1.42 13.60 -3.25
N ALA A 200 1.32 13.28 -1.96
CA ALA A 200 2.13 12.26 -1.28
C ALA A 200 1.88 10.86 -1.85
N GLN A 201 0.62 10.60 -2.15
CA GLN A 201 0.18 9.36 -2.79
C GLN A 201 -0.46 9.66 -4.15
N PHE A 202 -1.63 9.08 -4.43
CA PHE A 202 -2.36 9.34 -5.69
C PHE A 202 -3.14 10.67 -5.64
N ILE A 203 -3.79 10.92 -4.49
CA ILE A 203 -4.63 12.08 -4.22
C ILE A 203 -4.22 12.71 -2.89
N GLY A 204 -4.32 14.02 -2.80
CA GLY A 204 -3.84 14.80 -1.66
C GLY A 204 -4.92 15.63 -0.96
N GLY A 205 -4.66 15.98 0.31
CA GLY A 205 -5.45 16.90 1.11
C GLY A 205 -5.22 18.37 0.74
N ASP A 206 -4.06 18.70 0.19
CA ASP A 206 -3.72 20.04 -0.25
C ASP A 206 -4.60 20.52 -1.39
N THR A 207 -5.08 21.76 -1.30
CA THR A 207 -5.79 22.43 -2.39
C THR A 207 -5.56 23.93 -2.36
N PHE A 208 -5.57 24.56 -3.53
CA PHE A 208 -5.42 26.00 -3.66
C PHE A 208 -6.18 26.48 -4.89
N ASN A 209 -6.55 27.75 -4.88
CA ASN A 209 -7.16 28.38 -6.03
C ASN A 209 -7.00 29.91 -5.97
N TYR A 210 -7.33 30.58 -7.06
CA TYR A 210 -7.38 32.03 -7.15
C TYR A 210 -8.42 32.47 -8.17
N PHE A 211 -9.01 33.62 -7.93
CA PHE A 211 -10.11 34.18 -8.72
C PHE A 211 -9.86 35.66 -8.96
N GLN A 212 -9.94 36.05 -10.23
CA GLN A 212 -10.01 37.46 -10.56
C GLN A 212 -11.41 37.99 -10.24
N ILE A 213 -11.50 38.92 -9.30
CA ILE A 213 -12.77 39.54 -8.89
C ILE A 213 -13.06 40.77 -9.75
N SER A 214 -12.02 41.56 -10.03
CA SER A 214 -12.05 42.72 -10.92
C SER A 214 -10.67 42.88 -11.57
N ASP A 215 -10.48 43.93 -12.36
CA ASP A 215 -9.21 44.22 -13.00
C ASP A 215 -8.09 44.49 -11.98
N ASP A 216 -8.44 44.92 -10.76
CA ASP A 216 -7.52 45.31 -9.71
C ASP A 216 -7.52 44.37 -8.51
N LEU A 217 -8.49 43.45 -8.39
CA LEU A 217 -8.65 42.58 -7.23
C LEU A 217 -8.49 41.09 -7.59
N LEU A 218 -7.59 40.41 -6.90
CA LEU A 218 -7.41 38.98 -6.96
C LEU A 218 -7.67 38.37 -5.58
N PHE A 219 -8.59 37.41 -5.48
CA PHE A 219 -8.76 36.55 -4.30
C PHE A 219 -7.97 35.27 -4.48
N PHE A 220 -7.36 34.77 -3.42
CA PHE A 220 -6.61 33.51 -3.42
C PHE A 220 -6.77 32.74 -2.11
N TYR A 221 -6.54 31.43 -2.14
CA TYR A 221 -6.39 30.60 -0.95
C TYR A 221 -5.42 29.43 -1.18
N SER A 222 -4.81 28.96 -0.09
CA SER A 222 -4.08 27.70 0.04
C SER A 222 -4.59 27.00 1.29
N ILE A 223 -4.98 25.74 1.16
CA ILE A 223 -5.57 24.90 2.21
C ILE A 223 -4.82 23.59 2.24
N ASP A 224 -4.55 23.12 3.44
CA ASP A 224 -4.09 21.77 3.71
C ASP A 224 -5.03 21.13 4.74
N VAL A 225 -5.58 19.96 4.39
CA VAL A 225 -6.54 19.21 5.21
C VAL A 225 -5.80 18.18 6.05
N SER A 226 -5.97 18.24 7.36
CA SER A 226 -5.33 17.32 8.30
C SER A 226 -5.51 15.84 7.93
N GLY A 227 -4.40 15.09 7.97
CA GLY A 227 -4.35 13.69 7.60
C GLY A 227 -4.18 13.47 6.10
N HIS A 228 -4.01 12.22 5.71
CA HIS A 228 -3.73 11.84 4.33
C HIS A 228 -4.71 10.79 3.80
N GLY A 229 -4.77 10.66 2.48
CA GLY A 229 -5.57 9.65 1.80
C GLY A 229 -6.93 10.14 1.29
N ILE A 230 -7.87 9.20 1.13
CA ILE A 230 -9.11 9.47 0.40
C ILE A 230 -10.02 10.49 1.12
N SER A 231 -10.10 10.44 2.46
CA SER A 231 -10.99 11.33 3.22
C SER A 231 -10.56 12.79 3.15
N SER A 232 -9.26 13.07 3.35
CA SER A 232 -8.71 14.42 3.23
C SER A 232 -8.82 14.96 1.80
N ALA A 233 -8.55 14.13 0.80
CA ALA A 233 -8.71 14.50 -0.61
C ALA A 233 -10.17 14.80 -0.99
N LEU A 234 -11.14 14.03 -0.50
CA LEU A 234 -12.57 14.33 -0.73
C LEU A 234 -12.99 15.62 -0.05
N LEU A 235 -12.53 15.87 1.18
CA LEU A 235 -12.81 17.12 1.87
C LEU A 235 -12.20 18.33 1.13
N SER A 236 -10.96 18.20 0.63
CA SER A 236 -10.32 19.26 -0.16
C SER A 236 -11.11 19.59 -1.44
N MET A 237 -11.65 18.57 -2.13
CA MET A 237 -12.53 18.78 -3.30
C MET A 237 -13.87 19.43 -2.94
N CYS A 238 -14.47 19.06 -1.80
CA CYS A 238 -15.66 19.73 -1.28
C CYS A 238 -15.38 21.21 -0.98
N LEU A 239 -14.26 21.51 -0.32
CA LEU A 239 -13.84 22.89 -0.02
C LEU A 239 -13.60 23.71 -1.29
N GLN A 240 -12.98 23.14 -2.31
CA GLN A 240 -12.85 23.79 -3.61
C GLN A 240 -14.20 24.18 -4.22
N THR A 241 -15.20 23.31 -4.10
CA THR A 241 -16.56 23.59 -4.58
C THR A 241 -17.23 24.68 -3.76
N LEU A 242 -17.10 24.62 -2.43
CA LEU A 242 -17.64 25.62 -1.52
C LEU A 242 -17.01 27.01 -1.72
N LEU A 243 -15.70 27.07 -1.98
CA LEU A 243 -14.94 28.30 -2.21
C LEU A 243 -14.90 28.71 -3.68
N SER A 244 -15.70 28.10 -4.54
CA SER A 244 -15.79 28.48 -5.95
C SER A 244 -16.63 29.76 -6.12
N SER A 245 -16.45 30.46 -7.25
CA SER A 245 -17.21 31.69 -7.58
C SER A 245 -18.72 31.50 -7.63
N SER A 246 -19.22 30.28 -7.73
CA SER A 246 -20.64 29.92 -7.74
C SER A 246 -21.10 29.16 -6.48
N GLY A 247 -20.24 29.06 -5.45
CA GLY A 247 -20.54 28.32 -4.22
C GLY A 247 -21.60 29.05 -3.37
N GLU A 248 -22.58 28.30 -2.85
CA GLU A 248 -23.68 28.85 -2.03
C GLU A 248 -23.21 29.54 -0.73
N LEU A 249 -22.05 29.16 -0.21
CA LEU A 249 -21.57 29.65 1.08
C LEU A 249 -20.77 30.95 1.00
N TYR A 250 -20.21 31.24 -0.17
CA TYR A 250 -19.22 32.31 -0.34
C TYR A 250 -19.51 33.12 -1.61
N CYS A 251 -20.29 34.17 -1.44
CA CYS A 251 -20.51 35.13 -2.50
C CYS A 251 -19.22 35.94 -2.73
N LEU A 252 -18.29 35.40 -3.52
CA LEU A 252 -17.16 36.18 -4.03
C LEU A 252 -17.65 37.42 -4.79
N ASP A 253 -18.89 37.37 -5.31
CA ASP A 253 -19.57 38.50 -5.92
C ASP A 253 -19.80 39.67 -4.94
N GLU A 254 -19.79 39.42 -3.62
CA GLU A 254 -19.84 40.47 -2.59
C GLU A 254 -18.48 41.15 -2.38
N LEU A 255 -17.38 40.51 -2.81
CA LEU A 255 -16.04 41.09 -2.64
C LEU A 255 -15.86 42.29 -3.55
N ASN A 256 -15.58 43.41 -2.94
CA ASN A 256 -15.25 44.67 -3.61
C ASN A 256 -14.13 45.37 -2.84
N ARG A 257 -13.64 46.49 -3.32
CA ARG A 257 -12.54 47.24 -2.72
C ARG A 257 -12.86 47.71 -1.30
N ASP A 258 -14.09 48.16 -1.03
CA ASP A 258 -14.45 48.70 0.27
C ASP A 258 -14.39 47.65 1.40
N ASN A 259 -14.69 46.40 1.07
CA ASN A 259 -14.67 45.29 2.04
C ASN A 259 -13.43 44.37 1.94
N ALA A 260 -12.56 44.56 0.95
CA ALA A 260 -11.36 43.75 0.77
C ALA A 260 -10.49 43.60 2.06
N PRO A 261 -10.34 44.63 2.90
CA PRO A 261 -9.57 44.52 4.14
C PRO A 261 -10.17 43.55 5.18
N GLN A 262 -11.48 43.39 5.22
CA GLN A 262 -12.15 42.51 6.21
C GLN A 262 -12.64 41.18 5.60
N PHE A 263 -12.62 41.05 4.29
CA PHE A 263 -13.16 39.90 3.60
C PHE A 263 -12.48 38.58 3.98
N PRO A 264 -11.14 38.50 4.06
CA PRO A 264 -10.46 37.24 4.40
C PRO A 264 -10.83 36.71 5.79
N SER A 265 -10.83 37.57 6.82
CA SER A 265 -11.17 37.19 8.19
C SER A 265 -12.64 36.76 8.34
N ARG A 266 -13.57 37.50 7.71
CA ARG A 266 -15.00 37.14 7.70
C ARG A 266 -15.24 35.78 7.03
N LEU A 267 -14.57 35.53 5.93
CA LEU A 267 -14.69 34.28 5.21
C LEU A 267 -14.11 33.10 6.02
N ALA A 268 -12.96 33.29 6.67
CA ALA A 268 -12.35 32.29 7.55
C ALA A 268 -13.27 31.93 8.73
N SER A 269 -13.88 32.94 9.39
CA SER A 269 -14.82 32.70 10.49
C SER A 269 -16.07 31.93 10.02
N ARG A 270 -16.64 32.29 8.87
CA ARG A 270 -17.78 31.57 8.27
C ARG A 270 -17.42 30.12 7.94
N LEU A 271 -16.21 29.88 7.40
CA LEU A 271 -15.73 28.54 7.09
C LEU A 271 -15.56 27.70 8.36
N ASN A 272 -15.02 28.32 9.44
CA ASN A 272 -14.88 27.66 10.74
C ASN A 272 -16.26 27.25 11.33
N GLU A 273 -17.24 28.15 11.29
CA GLU A 273 -18.61 27.83 11.70
C GLU A 273 -19.21 26.69 10.87
N HIS A 274 -19.02 26.73 9.55
CA HIS A 274 -19.57 25.72 8.65
C HIS A 274 -18.98 24.33 8.93
N LEU A 275 -17.68 24.22 9.12
CA LEU A 275 -17.02 22.96 9.42
C LEU A 275 -17.40 22.41 10.80
N ASN A 276 -17.56 23.29 11.80
CA ASN A 276 -17.94 22.85 13.15
C ASN A 276 -19.43 22.45 13.28
N HIS A 277 -20.33 22.96 12.41
CA HIS A 277 -21.77 22.79 12.58
C HIS A 277 -22.50 22.07 11.44
N ALA A 278 -22.04 22.20 10.21
CA ALA A 278 -22.75 21.71 9.04
C ALA A 278 -22.14 20.45 8.41
N LEU A 279 -20.87 20.20 8.61
CA LEU A 279 -20.17 19.05 8.09
C LEU A 279 -19.76 18.13 9.25
N ASP A 280 -20.20 16.88 9.21
CA ASP A 280 -19.64 15.83 10.07
C ASP A 280 -18.28 15.41 9.46
N THR A 281 -17.27 16.27 9.70
CA THR A 281 -15.91 16.05 9.18
C THR A 281 -15.12 15.04 10.02
N GLY A 282 -15.73 14.49 11.06
CA GLY A 282 -15.04 13.65 12.03
C GLY A 282 -13.97 14.45 12.78
N ASP A 283 -12.76 13.94 12.86
CA ASP A 283 -11.63 14.60 13.53
C ASP A 283 -10.80 15.49 12.56
N HIS A 284 -11.29 15.79 11.35
CA HIS A 284 -10.56 16.59 10.38
C HIS A 284 -10.69 18.09 10.67
N TYR A 285 -9.55 18.76 10.70
CA TYR A 285 -9.40 20.22 10.66
C TYR A 285 -8.56 20.58 9.45
N LEU A 286 -8.44 21.84 9.15
CA LEU A 286 -7.60 22.29 8.04
C LEU A 286 -6.77 23.52 8.42
N THR A 287 -5.60 23.60 7.79
CA THR A 287 -4.79 24.79 7.82
C THR A 287 -5.06 25.64 6.57
N LEU A 288 -5.02 26.96 6.71
CA LEU A 288 -5.47 27.85 5.65
C LEU A 288 -4.67 29.16 5.63
N ILE A 289 -4.30 29.59 4.43
CA ILE A 289 -4.05 31.00 4.12
C ILE A 289 -5.01 31.40 3.01
N MET A 290 -5.75 32.49 3.18
CA MET A 290 -6.55 33.10 2.13
C MET A 290 -6.41 34.61 2.17
N GLY A 291 -6.58 35.26 1.01
CA GLY A 291 -6.38 36.70 0.97
C GLY A 291 -6.87 37.35 -0.33
N VAL A 292 -6.71 38.66 -0.34
CA VAL A 292 -7.01 39.53 -1.46
C VAL A 292 -5.80 40.41 -1.78
N VAL A 293 -5.41 40.45 -3.04
CA VAL A 293 -4.44 41.43 -3.55
C VAL A 293 -5.21 42.55 -4.22
N ASP A 294 -5.02 43.79 -3.75
CA ASP A 294 -5.49 45.01 -4.42
C ASP A 294 -4.31 45.71 -5.10
N THR A 295 -4.26 45.62 -6.44
CA THR A 295 -3.16 46.20 -7.24
C THR A 295 -3.26 47.71 -7.37
N ARG A 296 -4.39 48.30 -7.07
CA ARG A 296 -4.58 49.76 -7.12
C ARG A 296 -4.16 50.45 -5.84
N GLU A 297 -4.52 49.79 -4.68
CA GLU A 297 -4.07 50.26 -3.37
C GLU A 297 -2.67 49.77 -3.04
N GLU A 298 -2.08 48.90 -3.89
CA GLU A 298 -0.79 48.23 -3.68
C GLU A 298 -0.71 47.55 -2.32
N CYS A 299 -1.77 46.80 -1.97
CA CYS A 299 -1.96 46.17 -0.68
C CYS A 299 -2.33 44.71 -0.80
N LEU A 300 -1.79 43.90 0.14
CA LEU A 300 -2.14 42.51 0.35
C LEU A 300 -2.88 42.40 1.68
N TYR A 301 -4.09 41.86 1.64
CA TYR A 301 -4.92 41.51 2.80
C TYR A 301 -5.02 39.99 2.91
N PHE A 302 -4.62 39.40 4.03
CA PHE A 302 -4.72 37.95 4.17
C PHE A 302 -5.00 37.54 5.61
N VAL A 303 -5.50 36.33 5.78
CA VAL A 303 -5.64 35.62 7.05
C VAL A 303 -4.81 34.36 7.01
N GLN A 304 -4.21 34.00 8.12
CA GLN A 304 -3.50 32.73 8.34
C GLN A 304 -4.20 31.97 9.47
N ALA A 305 -4.52 30.71 9.22
CA ALA A 305 -5.19 29.82 10.16
C ALA A 305 -4.40 28.49 10.27
N GLY A 306 -3.38 28.45 11.10
CA GLY A 306 -2.56 27.27 11.33
C GLY A 306 -1.61 26.85 10.19
N HIS A 307 -1.66 27.50 9.05
CA HIS A 307 -0.85 27.19 7.87
C HIS A 307 0.62 27.63 8.05
N PRO A 308 1.62 27.03 7.37
CA PRO A 308 3.00 27.48 7.39
C PRO A 308 3.11 28.98 7.07
N GLN A 309 4.08 29.63 7.71
CA GLN A 309 4.25 31.08 7.60
C GLN A 309 4.73 31.47 6.20
N PRO A 310 3.99 32.35 5.48
CA PRO A 310 4.31 32.71 4.10
C PRO A 310 5.55 33.60 4.01
N PHE A 311 6.14 33.68 2.84
CA PHE A 311 7.22 34.59 2.55
C PHE A 311 6.73 35.77 1.70
N LEU A 312 7.26 36.95 1.98
CA LEU A 312 7.05 38.16 1.19
C LEU A 312 8.40 38.71 0.72
N TYR A 313 8.57 38.87 -0.58
CA TYR A 313 9.69 39.54 -1.17
C TYR A 313 9.36 41.02 -1.39
N ASP A 314 10.20 41.89 -0.80
CA ASP A 314 10.14 43.33 -0.97
C ASP A 314 11.12 43.77 -2.08
N PRO A 315 10.62 44.38 -3.18
CA PRO A 315 11.46 44.82 -4.28
C PRO A 315 12.39 45.98 -3.93
N GLN A 316 12.09 46.76 -2.89
CA GLN A 316 12.89 47.90 -2.47
C GLN A 316 14.16 47.47 -1.70
N THR A 317 13.95 46.60 -0.72
CA THR A 317 15.08 46.03 0.09
C THR A 317 15.73 44.85 -0.61
N ARG A 318 15.08 44.23 -1.58
CA ARG A 318 15.46 42.98 -2.25
C ARG A 318 15.62 41.79 -1.29
N GLN A 319 14.89 41.82 -0.20
CA GLN A 319 14.92 40.77 0.82
C GLN A 319 13.63 39.97 0.79
N LEU A 320 13.76 38.66 1.08
CA LEU A 320 12.65 37.75 1.28
C LEU A 320 12.48 37.57 2.80
N GLU A 321 11.36 37.99 3.33
CA GLU A 321 11.02 37.89 4.74
C GLU A 321 9.93 36.86 4.97
N GLN A 322 10.05 36.06 6.02
CA GLN A 322 9.00 35.21 6.51
C GLN A 322 8.08 36.01 7.40
N LEU A 323 6.80 36.04 7.06
CA LEU A 323 5.82 36.82 7.81
C LEU A 323 5.37 36.05 9.05
N ARG A 324 5.63 36.61 10.22
CA ARG A 324 5.22 36.04 11.51
C ARG A 324 3.75 36.31 11.74
N CYS A 325 2.92 35.34 11.46
CA CYS A 325 1.48 35.35 11.70
C CYS A 325 1.06 34.12 12.48
N THR A 326 -0.01 34.24 13.26
CA THR A 326 -0.53 33.15 14.09
C THR A 326 -2.04 33.10 13.99
N GLY A 327 -2.58 31.90 13.84
CA GLY A 327 -4.02 31.64 13.83
C GLY A 327 -4.30 30.17 14.10
N PHE A 328 -5.44 29.89 14.66
CA PHE A 328 -5.86 28.49 14.89
C PHE A 328 -6.37 27.86 13.60
N PRO A 329 -6.08 26.57 13.37
CA PRO A 329 -6.66 25.84 12.24
C PRO A 329 -8.18 25.92 12.21
N ILE A 330 -8.74 25.95 11.00
CA ILE A 330 -10.18 25.99 10.76
C ILE A 330 -10.79 24.62 11.10
N GLY A 331 -11.92 24.62 11.81
CA GLY A 331 -12.63 23.40 12.24
C GLY A 331 -12.05 22.74 13.51
N LEU A 332 -10.92 23.23 14.04
CA LEU A 332 -10.32 22.69 15.26
C LEU A 332 -11.05 23.10 16.53
N LEU A 333 -11.46 24.36 16.60
CA LEU A 333 -12.17 24.93 17.75
C LEU A 333 -13.35 25.80 17.26
N PRO A 334 -14.52 25.73 17.90
CA PRO A 334 -15.62 26.64 17.61
C PRO A 334 -15.31 28.07 18.08
N ASP A 335 -16.05 29.03 17.60
CA ASP A 335 -16.07 30.43 18.05
C ASP A 335 -14.71 31.16 17.99
N ILE A 336 -13.85 30.78 17.04
CA ILE A 336 -12.57 31.47 16.79
C ILE A 336 -12.81 32.69 15.90
N GLU A 337 -12.31 33.84 16.36
CA GLU A 337 -12.21 35.05 15.55
C GLU A 337 -10.87 35.09 14.82
N TYR A 338 -10.91 35.36 13.53
CA TYR A 338 -9.75 35.49 12.67
C TYR A 338 -9.50 36.96 12.35
N GLU A 339 -8.24 37.38 12.33
CA GLU A 339 -7.84 38.75 12.02
C GLU A 339 -7.19 38.82 10.64
N THR A 340 -7.53 39.85 9.88
CA THR A 340 -6.88 40.13 8.60
C THR A 340 -5.58 40.90 8.83
N ILE A 341 -4.51 40.38 8.24
CA ILE A 341 -3.22 41.05 8.18
C ILE A 341 -3.17 41.88 6.91
N SER A 342 -2.74 43.15 7.03
CA SER A 342 -2.61 44.09 5.91
C SER A 342 -1.12 44.42 5.71
N MET A 343 -0.63 44.26 4.48
CA MET A 343 0.78 44.48 4.13
C MET A 343 0.89 45.27 2.83
N PRO A 344 1.84 46.22 2.71
CA PRO A 344 2.18 46.82 1.42
C PRO A 344 2.58 45.73 0.40
N PHE A 345 2.09 45.87 -0.81
CA PHE A 345 2.37 44.97 -1.92
C PHE A 345 2.60 45.78 -3.20
N PRO A 346 3.69 46.56 -3.29
CA PRO A 346 3.98 47.36 -4.46
C PRO A 346 4.43 46.52 -5.65
N PRO A 347 4.43 47.10 -6.89
CA PRO A 347 4.95 46.43 -8.08
C PRO A 347 6.37 45.87 -7.87
N GLY A 348 6.56 44.62 -8.29
CA GLY A 348 7.82 43.89 -8.05
C GLY A 348 7.81 43.00 -6.80
N SER A 349 6.78 43.12 -5.96
CA SER A 349 6.59 42.20 -4.80
C SER A 349 6.21 40.81 -5.23
N ARG A 350 6.56 39.82 -4.41
CA ARG A 350 6.18 38.40 -4.57
C ARG A 350 5.75 37.83 -3.22
N PHE A 351 4.56 37.24 -3.20
CA PHE A 351 4.03 36.52 -2.06
C PHE A 351 4.12 35.02 -2.31
N ILE A 352 4.65 34.23 -1.36
CA ILE A 352 4.93 32.80 -1.54
C ILE A 352 4.25 32.02 -0.43
N LEU A 353 3.40 31.08 -0.81
CA LEU A 353 2.70 30.14 0.05
C LEU A 353 3.23 28.73 -0.18
N TYR A 354 3.27 27.91 0.85
CA TYR A 354 3.71 26.53 0.78
C TYR A 354 3.03 25.69 1.88
N SER A 355 2.81 24.39 1.61
CA SER A 355 2.34 23.44 2.62
C SER A 355 3.50 22.88 3.46
N ASP A 356 3.18 22.29 4.60
CA ASP A 356 4.16 21.71 5.53
C ASP A 356 4.95 20.57 4.91
N GLY A 357 4.36 19.79 3.96
CA GLY A 357 5.07 18.76 3.21
C GLY A 357 6.34 19.25 2.51
N VAL A 358 6.49 20.55 2.24
CA VAL A 358 7.75 21.12 1.74
C VAL A 358 8.85 21.02 2.80
N LEU A 359 8.52 21.20 4.08
CA LEU A 359 9.48 21.14 5.20
C LEU A 359 9.78 19.70 5.64
N GLU A 360 8.91 18.76 5.29
CA GLU A 360 9.11 17.33 5.55
C GLU A 360 10.11 16.67 4.58
N LEU A 361 10.48 17.39 3.52
CA LEU A 361 11.51 16.93 2.59
C LEU A 361 12.87 16.78 3.26
N GLN A 362 13.62 15.77 2.84
CA GLN A 362 14.97 15.54 3.31
C GLN A 362 16.00 16.21 2.39
N LYS A 363 16.99 16.84 3.02
CA LYS A 363 18.20 17.32 2.32
C LYS A 363 19.01 16.14 1.78
N PRO A 364 19.94 16.35 0.84
CA PRO A 364 20.83 15.29 0.36
C PRO A 364 21.67 14.62 1.48
N CYS A 365 21.84 15.28 2.61
CA CYS A 365 22.52 14.73 3.79
C CYS A 365 21.62 13.85 4.68
N GLY A 366 20.31 13.75 4.38
CA GLY A 366 19.33 12.99 5.16
C GLY A 366 18.68 13.75 6.32
N GLU A 367 19.03 15.02 6.53
CA GLU A 367 18.39 15.90 7.52
C GLU A 367 17.09 16.51 6.95
N PRO A 368 16.06 16.79 7.77
CA PRO A 368 14.86 17.49 7.31
C PRO A 368 15.18 18.91 6.83
N LEU A 369 14.39 19.39 5.87
CA LEU A 369 14.51 20.76 5.37
C LEU A 369 13.98 21.72 6.43
N THR A 370 14.73 22.78 6.74
CA THR A 370 14.28 23.82 7.67
C THR A 370 13.69 25.02 6.93
N GLU A 371 12.89 25.83 7.62
CA GLU A 371 12.38 27.10 7.07
C GLU A 371 13.51 28.01 6.60
N GLN A 372 14.64 28.04 7.31
CA GLN A 372 15.82 28.82 6.91
C GLN A 372 16.45 28.29 5.62
N ASP A 373 16.52 26.98 5.44
CA ASP A 373 16.99 26.38 4.19
C ASP A 373 16.05 26.73 3.02
N LEU A 374 14.74 26.66 3.26
CA LEU A 374 13.74 27.03 2.27
C LEU A 374 13.87 28.52 1.90
N GLN A 375 13.97 29.40 2.88
CA GLN A 375 14.18 30.84 2.67
C GLN A 375 15.45 31.13 1.86
N ALA A 376 16.56 30.47 2.18
CA ALA A 376 17.81 30.64 1.44
C ALA A 376 17.70 30.16 -0.02
N ASN A 377 17.03 29.04 -0.26
CA ASN A 377 16.78 28.55 -1.61
C ASN A 377 15.87 29.49 -2.42
N LEU A 378 14.79 29.98 -1.80
CA LEU A 378 13.88 30.93 -2.42
C LEU A 378 14.59 32.26 -2.72
N GLN A 379 15.31 32.83 -1.75
CA GLN A 379 16.06 34.09 -1.91
C GLN A 379 17.02 34.04 -3.11
N ALA A 380 17.72 32.89 -3.29
CA ALA A 380 18.62 32.71 -4.42
C ALA A 380 17.92 32.69 -5.78
N LEU A 381 16.60 32.44 -5.82
CA LEU A 381 15.79 32.33 -7.02
C LEU A 381 14.91 33.56 -7.27
N MET A 382 14.91 34.58 -6.40
CA MET A 382 14.02 35.76 -6.53
C MET A 382 14.23 36.57 -7.81
N HIS A 383 15.41 36.45 -8.43
CA HIS A 383 15.68 37.10 -9.71
C HIS A 383 14.99 36.47 -10.92
N LEU A 384 14.41 35.28 -10.75
CA LEU A 384 13.73 34.53 -11.80
C LEU A 384 12.23 34.88 -11.84
N PRO A 385 11.60 34.89 -13.03
CA PRO A 385 10.12 34.89 -13.12
C PRO A 385 9.51 33.72 -12.34
N ALA A 386 8.29 33.91 -11.80
CA ALA A 386 7.60 32.92 -10.94
C ALA A 386 7.69 31.50 -11.48
N ARG A 387 7.33 31.30 -12.73
CA ARG A 387 7.34 29.98 -13.39
C ARG A 387 8.73 29.30 -13.36
N HIS A 388 9.77 30.03 -13.63
CA HIS A 388 11.15 29.49 -13.61
C HIS A 388 11.60 29.21 -12.18
N MET A 389 11.23 30.10 -11.25
CA MET A 389 11.52 29.92 -9.83
C MET A 389 10.91 28.64 -9.28
N VAL A 390 9.61 28.41 -9.52
CA VAL A 390 8.90 27.20 -9.07
C VAL A 390 9.53 25.92 -9.64
N VAL A 391 9.88 25.92 -10.94
CA VAL A 391 10.52 24.79 -11.60
C VAL A 391 11.95 24.56 -11.06
N ASP A 392 12.73 25.60 -10.87
CA ASP A 392 14.11 25.45 -10.36
C ASP A 392 14.14 25.10 -8.88
N LEU A 393 13.21 25.62 -8.08
CA LEU A 393 13.03 25.21 -6.69
C LEU A 393 12.70 23.72 -6.60
N SER A 394 11.75 23.22 -7.39
CA SER A 394 11.38 21.80 -7.41
C SER A 394 12.56 20.89 -7.76
N LYS A 395 13.43 21.32 -8.67
CA LYS A 395 14.67 20.59 -8.99
C LYS A 395 15.68 20.61 -7.84
N ARG A 396 15.88 21.76 -7.18
CA ARG A 396 16.81 21.91 -6.03
C ARG A 396 16.37 21.06 -4.86
N LEU A 397 15.09 21.00 -4.60
CA LEU A 397 14.49 20.18 -3.54
C LEU A 397 14.38 18.69 -3.93
N GLY A 398 14.77 18.31 -5.16
CA GLY A 398 14.79 16.92 -5.60
C GLY A 398 13.40 16.34 -5.91
N LEU A 399 12.38 17.18 -6.05
CA LEU A 399 10.98 16.77 -6.27
C LEU A 399 10.74 16.08 -7.62
N ASN A 400 11.65 16.30 -8.59
CA ASN A 400 11.56 15.68 -9.92
C ASN A 400 12.08 14.24 -9.98
N LYS A 401 12.67 13.72 -8.90
CA LYS A 401 13.09 12.32 -8.81
C LYS A 401 11.93 11.52 -8.26
N GLY A 402 11.25 10.76 -9.12
CA GLY A 402 10.17 9.88 -8.75
C GLY A 402 10.59 8.86 -7.68
N GLY A 403 10.32 9.17 -6.43
CA GLY A 403 10.39 8.25 -5.29
C GLY A 403 8.96 7.94 -4.85
N GLU A 404 8.67 6.69 -4.53
CA GLU A 404 7.32 6.24 -4.23
C GLU A 404 6.80 6.65 -2.84
N ASP A 405 7.66 7.14 -1.92
CA ASP A 405 7.25 7.53 -0.56
C ASP A 405 7.62 9.00 -0.28
N LYS A 406 6.63 9.86 -0.41
CA LYS A 406 6.70 11.21 0.15
C LYS A 406 5.92 11.24 1.46
N PRO A 407 6.44 11.95 2.47
CA PRO A 407 5.80 11.96 3.78
C PRO A 407 4.45 12.67 3.74
N ASP A 408 4.30 13.79 3.01
CA ASP A 408 3.05 14.53 2.87
C ASP A 408 2.91 15.20 1.50
N ASP A 409 1.73 15.79 1.25
CA ASP A 409 1.43 16.56 0.05
C ASP A 409 2.29 17.83 -0.02
N ILE A 410 2.73 18.15 -1.22
CA ILE A 410 3.59 19.30 -1.45
C ILE A 410 2.88 20.28 -2.35
N SER A 411 2.54 21.44 -1.82
CA SER A 411 2.03 22.56 -2.59
C SER A 411 2.88 23.80 -2.38
N LEU A 412 3.02 24.56 -3.44
CA LEU A 412 3.68 25.87 -3.43
C LEU A 412 2.96 26.78 -4.42
N MET A 413 2.59 27.96 -3.99
CA MET A 413 1.97 28.99 -4.85
C MET A 413 2.71 30.32 -4.70
N THR A 414 2.88 31.01 -5.82
CA THR A 414 3.49 32.35 -5.85
C THR A 414 2.54 33.33 -6.52
N ILE A 415 2.46 34.53 -5.95
CA ILE A 415 1.70 35.65 -6.51
C ILE A 415 2.69 36.80 -6.69
N ASP A 416 2.96 37.13 -7.95
CA ASP A 416 3.87 38.18 -8.34
C ASP A 416 3.11 39.41 -8.77
N PHE A 417 3.46 40.57 -8.27
CA PHE A 417 2.98 41.84 -8.78
C PHE A 417 3.96 42.36 -9.82
N CYS A 418 3.67 42.10 -11.09
CA CYS A 418 4.48 42.54 -12.21
C CYS A 418 4.41 44.08 -12.38
N GLY A 419 5.55 44.72 -12.59
CA GLY A 419 5.65 46.16 -12.80
C GLY A 419 5.18 46.62 -14.17
#